data_4f72559da4402e229e2909064a86a3c0
#
_entry.id   4f72559da4402e229e2909064a86a3c0
#
_cell.length_a   1.000
_cell.length_b   1.000
_cell.length_c   1.000
_cell.angle_alpha   90.00
_cell.angle_beta   90.00
_cell.angle_gamma   90.00
#
_symmetry.space_group_name_H-M   'P 1'
#
loop_
_entity.id
_entity.type
_entity.pdbx_description
1 polymer ?
#
loop_
_entity_poly.entity_id
_entity_poly.type
_entity_poly.pdbx_seq_one_letter_code
_entity_poly.pdbx_strand_id
1 'polypeptide(L)'
;MTKTKNILLMLMLAIVAGTAHARGKDKTPADKQPRIINIINFIRQTDYRVEDADRKLYETVCRQVELVNRYNLPATFLLEYDALINPLYQNLLKTKLKEGSEIGAWWELTQPQIEAAGLKWRGEYSWVSHANIAFSTGYTKEERERLVDVYMQKFKEIFGYYPKSVGSWFIDAHTLAYMHDKYGIEASCNCKDQIGTDGYTLWGGYWNQAYYPSRLNAYMPAQTAEGQIPVPIFRMLGSDPIYQYDDGLGNERQGVISLEPVYPHAGMNRKWVDYFFSALTDGPCLAFGYAQAGQENSFTWDNMRKGLEMQMPLIDSLRRAGRLRVETLGESGRWFRKNFKLTPATAVTTVSDVRGEGNKTVWYDSRNYRANLLWEKGRFRFRDIHLFDERFKSEYLDKPGTGNQFLFYTLPVIDGFMWSKGDDRAGLMIVKVNDDGSTEELRLDNPTVKERGKSVLEVSGTDQYGHTFSIVLRDDRIEVSSPDTGNDDAWALQLHSAPDAPLPFTTIGDNSVEAVFRGYSYSIGCPKGCFKEVNENGNRTIRICPDRGKIVIDCAR
;
A
#
# COMPACT_ATOMS: atom_id res chain seq x y z
N MET A 1 77.69 -16.36 -21.17
CA MET A 1 76.39 -16.08 -21.78
C MET A 1 75.25 -16.51 -20.85
N THR A 2 75.10 -15.94 -19.64
CA THR A 2 74.03 -16.36 -18.70
C THR A 2 73.69 -15.27 -17.65
N LYS A 3 73.84 -13.99 -17.95
CA LYS A 3 73.45 -12.90 -17.01
C LYS A 3 72.55 -11.84 -17.62
N THR A 4 72.16 -11.94 -18.89
CA THR A 4 71.37 -10.91 -19.58
C THR A 4 69.89 -11.32 -19.79
N LYS A 5 69.47 -12.56 -19.45
CA LYS A 5 68.10 -13.02 -19.58
C LYS A 5 67.17 -12.79 -18.34
N ASN A 6 67.76 -12.52 -17.17
CA ASN A 6 67.03 -12.31 -15.96
C ASN A 6 66.60 -10.85 -15.67
N ILE A 7 67.15 -9.88 -16.42
CA ILE A 7 66.80 -8.45 -16.26
C ILE A 7 65.58 -8.08 -17.14
N LEU A 8 65.33 -8.81 -18.22
CA LEU A 8 64.13 -8.54 -19.07
C LEU A 8 62.84 -9.12 -18.55
N LEU A 9 62.92 -10.10 -17.63
CA LEU A 9 61.74 -10.70 -17.02
C LEU A 9 61.23 -9.94 -15.78
N MET A 10 62.09 -9.13 -15.15
CA MET A 10 61.69 -8.24 -14.04
C MET A 10 61.13 -6.89 -14.50
N LEU A 11 61.39 -6.43 -15.71
CA LEU A 11 60.81 -5.20 -16.25
C LEU A 11 59.41 -5.41 -16.87
N MET A 12 59.02 -6.65 -17.20
CA MET A 12 57.64 -6.94 -17.65
C MET A 12 56.64 -7.20 -16.50
N LEU A 13 57.08 -7.41 -15.27
CA LEU A 13 56.21 -7.51 -14.11
C LEU A 13 55.89 -6.17 -13.42
N ALA A 14 56.60 -5.09 -13.78
CA ALA A 14 56.40 -3.76 -13.18
C ALA A 14 55.44 -2.84 -13.96
N ILE A 15 54.89 -3.25 -15.13
CA ILE A 15 53.99 -2.44 -15.96
C ILE A 15 52.53 -2.92 -15.90
N VAL A 16 52.23 -4.01 -15.16
CA VAL A 16 50.86 -4.49 -14.98
C VAL A 16 50.22 -4.04 -13.64
N ALA A 17 50.92 -3.26 -12.83
CA ALA A 17 50.44 -2.78 -11.51
C ALA A 17 49.96 -1.32 -11.52
N GLY A 18 49.54 -0.77 -12.64
CA GLY A 18 49.24 0.66 -12.77
C GLY A 18 47.91 1.06 -13.42
N THR A 19 46.87 0.21 -13.42
CA THR A 19 45.51 0.65 -13.73
C THR A 19 44.51 -0.11 -12.89
N ALA A 20 44.57 0.05 -11.56
CA ALA A 20 43.42 -0.19 -10.71
C ALA A 20 42.47 0.98 -10.94
N HIS A 21 41.64 0.89 -11.95
CA HIS A 21 40.39 1.65 -11.99
C HIS A 21 39.67 1.33 -10.69
N ALA A 22 39.36 2.35 -9.90
CA ALA A 22 38.44 2.28 -8.79
C ALA A 22 37.11 1.75 -9.34
N ARG A 23 36.95 0.43 -9.37
CA ARG A 23 35.65 -0.19 -9.46
C ARG A 23 34.91 0.30 -8.24
N GLY A 24 33.92 1.17 -8.45
CA GLY A 24 32.93 1.45 -7.43
C GLY A 24 32.53 0.09 -6.83
N LYS A 25 32.54 0.00 -5.51
CA LYS A 25 32.10 -1.20 -4.82
C LYS A 25 30.69 -1.48 -5.30
N ASP A 26 30.54 -2.45 -6.22
CA ASP A 26 29.21 -3.04 -6.46
C ASP A 26 28.69 -3.47 -5.10
N LYS A 27 27.58 -2.86 -4.68
CA LYS A 27 26.91 -3.24 -3.45
C LYS A 27 26.67 -4.74 -3.52
N THR A 28 27.14 -5.46 -2.51
CA THR A 28 26.84 -6.88 -2.35
C THR A 28 25.31 -7.07 -2.31
N PRO A 29 24.76 -8.23 -2.70
CA PRO A 29 23.32 -8.49 -2.63
C PRO A 29 22.67 -8.19 -1.28
N ALA A 30 23.44 -8.17 -0.19
CA ALA A 30 23.01 -7.81 1.16
C ALA A 30 22.75 -6.30 1.38
N ASP A 31 23.20 -5.43 0.47
CA ASP A 31 23.04 -3.97 0.58
C ASP A 31 21.82 -3.41 -0.19
N LYS A 32 21.07 -4.26 -0.90
CA LYS A 32 19.83 -3.86 -1.57
C LYS A 32 18.64 -4.02 -0.63
N GLN A 33 17.75 -3.03 -0.66
CA GLN A 33 16.48 -3.10 0.06
C GLN A 33 15.69 -4.33 -0.38
N PRO A 34 15.12 -5.12 0.54
CA PRO A 34 14.39 -6.32 0.17
C PRO A 34 13.13 -5.98 -0.62
N ARG A 35 12.84 -6.81 -1.61
CA ARG A 35 11.57 -6.84 -2.34
C ARG A 35 10.87 -8.11 -1.91
N ILE A 36 9.78 -7.96 -1.19
CA ILE A 36 9.06 -9.07 -0.55
C ILE A 36 7.75 -9.30 -1.27
N ILE A 37 7.43 -10.56 -1.51
CA ILE A 37 6.11 -10.97 -1.96
C ILE A 37 5.57 -12.05 -1.02
N ASN A 38 4.35 -11.87 -0.55
CA ASN A 38 3.59 -12.92 0.08
C ASN A 38 2.61 -13.54 -0.92
N ILE A 39 2.50 -14.86 -0.92
CA ILE A 39 1.47 -15.59 -1.67
C ILE A 39 0.40 -15.95 -0.64
N ILE A 40 -0.71 -15.21 -0.65
CA ILE A 40 -1.79 -15.37 0.32
C ILE A 40 -3.02 -15.92 -0.38
N ASN A 41 -3.49 -17.09 0.08
CA ASN A 41 -4.72 -17.71 -0.36
C ASN A 41 -5.66 -17.77 0.85
N PHE A 42 -6.79 -17.10 0.80
CA PHE A 42 -7.77 -17.18 1.88
C PHE A 42 -8.96 -18.05 1.47
N ILE A 43 -9.48 -18.80 2.44
CA ILE A 43 -10.31 -19.96 2.21
C ILE A 43 -11.67 -19.77 2.86
N ARG A 44 -12.70 -19.69 2.04
CA ARG A 44 -14.12 -19.79 2.41
C ARG A 44 -14.60 -21.22 2.20
N GLN A 45 -15.46 -21.68 3.08
CA GLN A 45 -16.20 -22.94 2.90
C GLN A 45 -17.34 -22.76 1.91
N THR A 46 -18.02 -21.63 1.95
CA THR A 46 -19.21 -21.36 1.15
C THR A 46 -19.24 -19.93 0.61
N ASP A 47 -19.89 -19.78 -0.50
CA ASP A 47 -20.27 -18.48 -1.06
C ASP A 47 -21.55 -18.68 -1.87
N TYR A 48 -22.66 -18.06 -1.42
CA TYR A 48 -23.97 -18.22 -2.04
C TYR A 48 -24.03 -17.78 -3.52
N ARG A 49 -23.04 -17.01 -3.97
CA ARG A 49 -22.91 -16.55 -5.35
C ARG A 49 -22.29 -17.62 -6.28
N VAL A 50 -21.69 -18.67 -5.73
CA VAL A 50 -21.00 -19.71 -6.47
C VAL A 50 -21.87 -20.97 -6.55
N GLU A 51 -22.22 -21.36 -7.76
CA GLU A 51 -22.91 -22.63 -8.00
C GLU A 51 -21.99 -23.82 -7.65
N ASP A 52 -22.52 -24.81 -6.92
CA ASP A 52 -21.77 -25.97 -6.42
C ASP A 52 -20.53 -25.57 -5.59
N ALA A 53 -20.73 -24.59 -4.69
CA ALA A 53 -19.65 -23.97 -3.92
C ALA A 53 -18.81 -25.00 -3.15
N ASP A 54 -19.42 -25.95 -2.45
CA ASP A 54 -18.71 -26.94 -1.63
C ASP A 54 -17.63 -27.70 -2.43
N ARG A 55 -17.93 -28.09 -3.65
CA ARG A 55 -16.98 -28.77 -4.52
C ARG A 55 -15.97 -27.82 -5.14
N LYS A 56 -16.45 -26.75 -5.81
CA LYS A 56 -15.59 -25.83 -6.56
C LYS A 56 -14.59 -25.09 -5.67
N LEU A 57 -15.03 -24.65 -4.49
CA LEU A 57 -14.16 -23.94 -3.55
C LEU A 57 -13.06 -24.87 -3.01
N TYR A 58 -13.41 -26.11 -2.65
CA TYR A 58 -12.42 -27.10 -2.20
C TYR A 58 -11.43 -27.49 -3.30
N GLU A 59 -11.91 -27.80 -4.51
CA GLU A 59 -11.04 -28.09 -5.67
C GLU A 59 -10.08 -26.93 -5.95
N THR A 60 -10.54 -25.70 -5.82
CA THR A 60 -9.70 -24.51 -6.00
C THR A 60 -8.53 -24.49 -5.02
N VAL A 61 -8.78 -24.75 -3.74
CA VAL A 61 -7.70 -24.81 -2.74
C VAL A 61 -6.73 -25.96 -3.03
N CYS A 62 -7.23 -27.14 -3.47
CA CYS A 62 -6.36 -28.23 -3.90
C CYS A 62 -5.40 -27.78 -5.01
N ARG A 63 -5.91 -27.05 -6.02
CA ARG A 63 -5.09 -26.54 -7.12
C ARG A 63 -4.11 -25.46 -6.69
N GLN A 64 -4.51 -24.58 -5.77
CA GLN A 64 -3.60 -23.59 -5.18
C GLN A 64 -2.44 -24.26 -4.43
N VAL A 65 -2.73 -25.28 -3.60
CA VAL A 65 -1.70 -26.07 -2.90
C VAL A 65 -0.78 -26.79 -3.88
N GLU A 66 -1.33 -27.47 -4.90
CA GLU A 66 -0.54 -28.13 -5.95
C GLU A 66 0.40 -27.15 -6.66
N LEU A 67 -0.09 -25.96 -6.97
CA LEU A 67 0.66 -24.95 -7.73
C LEU A 67 1.83 -24.38 -6.93
N VAL A 68 1.63 -23.97 -5.69
CA VAL A 68 2.73 -23.45 -4.85
C VAL A 68 3.74 -24.54 -4.53
N ASN A 69 3.28 -25.78 -4.32
CA ASN A 69 4.16 -26.94 -4.12
C ASN A 69 5.02 -27.27 -5.35
N ARG A 70 4.47 -27.13 -6.56
CA ARG A 70 5.18 -27.38 -7.82
C ARG A 70 6.40 -26.48 -7.97
N TYR A 71 6.29 -25.20 -7.58
CA TYR A 71 7.37 -24.24 -7.66
C TYR A 71 8.17 -24.10 -6.36
N ASN A 72 7.85 -24.90 -5.34
CA ASN A 72 8.46 -24.82 -4.00
C ASN A 72 8.46 -23.39 -3.45
N LEU A 73 7.30 -22.72 -3.56
CA LEU A 73 7.07 -21.38 -3.05
C LEU A 73 6.39 -21.45 -1.70
N PRO A 74 6.94 -20.81 -0.65
CA PRO A 74 6.21 -20.64 0.61
C PRO A 74 4.97 -19.79 0.36
N ALA A 75 3.85 -20.19 0.94
CA ALA A 75 2.58 -19.49 0.83
C ALA A 75 1.84 -19.49 2.17
N THR A 76 0.95 -18.53 2.36
CA THR A 76 0.07 -18.42 3.52
C THR A 76 -1.35 -18.77 3.12
N PHE A 77 -1.95 -19.73 3.84
CA PHE A 77 -3.34 -20.14 3.68
C PHE A 77 -4.12 -19.70 4.90
N LEU A 78 -5.05 -18.77 4.73
CA LEU A 78 -5.83 -18.15 5.79
C LEU A 78 -7.26 -18.71 5.76
N LEU A 79 -7.71 -19.27 6.87
CA LEU A 79 -9.00 -19.96 6.97
C LEU A 79 -10.07 -19.07 7.59
N GLU A 80 -11.24 -18.94 6.96
CA GLU A 80 -12.47 -18.59 7.67
C GLU A 80 -12.84 -19.69 8.68
N TYR A 81 -13.69 -19.36 9.65
CA TYR A 81 -14.02 -20.32 10.72
C TYR A 81 -14.73 -21.59 10.20
N ASP A 82 -15.62 -21.45 9.23
CA ASP A 82 -16.33 -22.59 8.63
C ASP A 82 -15.38 -23.49 7.84
N ALA A 83 -14.41 -22.92 7.10
CA ALA A 83 -13.34 -23.68 6.47
C ALA A 83 -12.40 -24.32 7.51
N LEU A 84 -12.11 -23.63 8.61
CA LEU A 84 -11.30 -24.14 9.71
C LEU A 84 -11.89 -25.41 10.32
N ILE A 85 -13.20 -25.44 10.57
CA ILE A 85 -13.86 -26.62 11.17
C ILE A 85 -14.13 -27.75 10.18
N ASN A 86 -13.94 -27.55 8.88
CA ASN A 86 -14.18 -28.56 7.86
C ASN A 86 -13.01 -29.55 7.75
N PRO A 87 -13.23 -30.88 7.98
CA PRO A 87 -12.19 -31.88 7.94
C PRO A 87 -11.46 -32.00 6.59
N LEU A 88 -12.11 -31.65 5.47
CA LEU A 88 -11.50 -31.69 4.14
C LEU A 88 -10.33 -30.72 4.02
N TYR A 89 -10.54 -29.45 4.42
CA TYR A 89 -9.47 -28.44 4.43
C TYR A 89 -8.39 -28.76 5.46
N GLN A 90 -8.77 -29.23 6.66
CA GLN A 90 -7.82 -29.67 7.68
C GLN A 90 -6.88 -30.76 7.15
N ASN A 91 -7.45 -31.80 6.54
CA ASN A 91 -6.67 -32.90 5.99
C ASN A 91 -5.78 -32.44 4.83
N LEU A 92 -6.31 -31.66 3.89
CA LEU A 92 -5.56 -31.11 2.76
C LEU A 92 -4.34 -30.33 3.25
N LEU A 93 -4.52 -29.35 4.14
CA LEU A 93 -3.45 -28.49 4.59
C LEU A 93 -2.42 -29.21 5.47
N LYS A 94 -2.87 -30.14 6.34
CA LYS A 94 -1.95 -30.95 7.18
C LYS A 94 -1.12 -31.94 6.37
N THR A 95 -1.64 -32.47 5.26
CA THR A 95 -1.00 -33.62 4.58
C THR A 95 -0.37 -33.27 3.23
N LYS A 96 -0.83 -32.19 2.57
CA LYS A 96 -0.41 -31.84 1.20
C LYS A 96 0.37 -30.55 1.12
N LEU A 97 0.18 -29.61 2.08
CA LEU A 97 0.93 -28.37 2.09
C LEU A 97 2.38 -28.64 2.51
N LYS A 98 3.35 -28.20 1.70
CA LYS A 98 4.77 -28.41 1.99
C LYS A 98 5.24 -27.55 3.16
N GLU A 99 6.27 -28.06 3.83
CA GLU A 99 7.01 -27.32 4.86
C GLU A 99 7.49 -25.97 4.32
N GLY A 100 7.50 -24.96 5.20
CA GLY A 100 7.82 -23.58 4.84
C GLY A 100 6.61 -22.72 4.47
N SER A 101 5.43 -23.33 4.28
CA SER A 101 4.17 -22.59 4.14
C SER A 101 3.49 -22.40 5.52
N GLU A 102 2.56 -21.47 5.59
CA GLU A 102 1.87 -21.07 6.82
C GLU A 102 0.37 -21.31 6.72
N ILE A 103 -0.24 -21.73 7.82
CA ILE A 103 -1.69 -21.75 8.01
C ILE A 103 -2.02 -20.68 9.04
N GLY A 104 -2.92 -19.74 8.69
CA GLY A 104 -3.34 -18.63 9.54
C GLY A 104 -4.85 -18.42 9.52
N ALA A 105 -5.30 -17.31 10.10
CA ALA A 105 -6.69 -16.95 10.21
C ALA A 105 -7.13 -15.97 9.11
N TRP A 106 -8.31 -16.19 8.53
CA TRP A 106 -9.01 -15.18 7.77
C TRP A 106 -10.16 -14.64 8.61
N TRP A 107 -10.14 -13.33 8.87
CA TRP A 107 -11.07 -12.67 9.78
C TRP A 107 -12.23 -12.05 9.04
N GLU A 108 -13.12 -12.91 8.63
CA GLU A 108 -14.45 -12.62 8.10
C GLU A 108 -15.40 -13.56 8.79
N LEU A 109 -16.46 -13.04 9.39
CA LEU A 109 -17.31 -13.79 10.32
C LEU A 109 -18.37 -14.58 9.55
N THR A 110 -18.51 -15.85 9.91
CA THR A 110 -19.46 -16.77 9.33
C THR A 110 -20.48 -17.24 10.36
N GLN A 111 -21.63 -17.73 9.92
CA GLN A 111 -22.69 -18.21 10.81
C GLN A 111 -22.18 -19.21 11.86
N PRO A 112 -21.40 -20.27 11.52
CA PRO A 112 -20.90 -21.22 12.52
C PRO A 112 -20.06 -20.58 13.63
N GLN A 113 -19.27 -19.54 13.31
CA GLN A 113 -18.47 -18.81 14.30
C GLN A 113 -19.33 -18.00 15.25
N ILE A 114 -20.30 -17.28 14.71
CA ILE A 114 -21.23 -16.45 15.47
C ILE A 114 -22.03 -17.30 16.47
N GLU A 115 -22.55 -18.43 15.99
CA GLU A 115 -23.33 -19.37 16.81
C GLU A 115 -22.44 -20.07 17.88
N ALA A 116 -21.22 -20.44 17.53
CA ALA A 116 -20.26 -21.01 18.48
C ALA A 116 -19.86 -20.01 19.58
N ALA A 117 -19.92 -18.71 19.31
CA ALA A 117 -19.72 -17.65 20.30
C ALA A 117 -20.98 -17.35 21.14
N GLY A 118 -22.08 -18.11 20.94
CA GLY A 118 -23.35 -17.90 21.62
C GLY A 118 -24.09 -16.62 21.17
N LEU A 119 -23.81 -16.16 19.94
CA LEU A 119 -24.44 -14.99 19.35
C LEU A 119 -25.46 -15.42 18.29
N LYS A 120 -26.39 -14.51 17.97
CA LYS A 120 -27.39 -14.75 16.93
C LYS A 120 -26.84 -14.32 15.57
N TRP A 121 -26.86 -15.23 14.59
CA TRP A 121 -26.61 -14.91 13.20
C TRP A 121 -27.66 -13.96 12.64
N ARG A 122 -27.23 -12.97 11.85
CA ARG A 122 -28.06 -11.90 11.31
C ARG A 122 -28.15 -11.91 9.78
N GLY A 123 -27.42 -12.82 9.13
CA GLY A 123 -27.37 -12.94 7.67
C GLY A 123 -28.44 -13.88 7.12
N GLU A 124 -28.74 -13.75 5.84
CA GLU A 124 -29.64 -14.64 5.11
C GLU A 124 -28.97 -15.98 4.78
N TYR A 125 -27.68 -15.93 4.41
CA TYR A 125 -26.84 -17.09 4.11
C TYR A 125 -25.79 -17.26 5.22
N SER A 126 -25.13 -18.41 5.29
CA SER A 126 -24.11 -18.70 6.29
C SER A 126 -22.86 -17.82 6.15
N TRP A 127 -22.65 -17.20 5.01
CA TRP A 127 -21.75 -16.10 4.73
C TRP A 127 -22.48 -15.00 3.96
N VAL A 128 -22.19 -13.72 4.26
CA VAL A 128 -22.71 -12.54 3.56
C VAL A 128 -21.66 -11.45 3.51
N SER A 129 -21.71 -10.57 2.49
CA SER A 129 -20.75 -9.45 2.34
C SER A 129 -21.15 -8.17 3.10
N HIS A 130 -22.21 -8.21 3.90
CA HIS A 130 -22.69 -7.05 4.66
C HIS A 130 -21.72 -6.72 5.82
N ALA A 131 -21.18 -5.50 5.83
CA ALA A 131 -20.12 -5.11 6.76
C ALA A 131 -20.51 -5.26 8.25
N ASN A 132 -21.75 -4.93 8.62
CA ASN A 132 -22.24 -5.06 10.00
C ASN A 132 -22.50 -6.51 10.44
N ILE A 133 -22.39 -7.47 9.55
CA ILE A 133 -22.62 -8.90 9.83
C ILE A 133 -21.32 -9.69 9.71
N ALA A 134 -20.61 -9.52 8.60
CA ALA A 134 -19.41 -10.30 8.28
C ALA A 134 -18.12 -9.79 8.95
N PHE A 135 -18.13 -8.61 9.56
CA PHE A 135 -16.93 -8.06 10.17
C PHE A 135 -17.13 -7.69 11.64
N SER A 136 -16.07 -7.84 12.41
CA SER A 136 -16.07 -7.58 13.86
C SER A 136 -16.53 -6.16 14.23
N THR A 137 -16.33 -5.18 13.35
CA THR A 137 -16.82 -3.81 13.51
C THR A 137 -18.36 -3.70 13.69
N GLY A 138 -19.11 -4.72 13.30
CA GLY A 138 -20.56 -4.81 13.52
C GLY A 138 -20.98 -5.37 14.89
N TYR A 139 -20.03 -5.60 15.80
CA TYR A 139 -20.22 -6.23 17.10
C TYR A 139 -19.62 -5.36 18.23
N THR A 140 -20.13 -5.53 19.48
CA THR A 140 -19.54 -4.87 20.66
C THR A 140 -18.14 -5.40 20.95
N LYS A 141 -17.37 -4.69 21.78
CA LYS A 141 -16.00 -5.15 22.15
C LYS A 141 -16.03 -6.53 22.80
N GLU A 142 -16.95 -6.78 23.70
CA GLU A 142 -17.15 -8.05 24.41
C GLU A 142 -17.54 -9.18 23.43
N GLU A 143 -18.34 -8.87 22.43
CA GLU A 143 -18.68 -9.84 21.39
C GLU A 143 -17.48 -10.14 20.48
N ARG A 144 -16.71 -9.11 20.10
CA ARG A 144 -15.47 -9.28 19.33
C ARG A 144 -14.48 -10.19 20.04
N GLU A 145 -14.26 -9.98 21.35
CA GLU A 145 -13.39 -10.82 22.17
C GLU A 145 -13.86 -12.27 22.21
N ARG A 146 -15.17 -12.52 22.41
CA ARG A 146 -15.73 -13.89 22.36
C ARG A 146 -15.54 -14.55 21.00
N LEU A 147 -15.75 -13.82 19.91
CA LEU A 147 -15.56 -14.31 18.55
C LEU A 147 -14.09 -14.69 18.30
N VAL A 148 -13.15 -13.87 18.79
CA VAL A 148 -11.71 -14.19 18.74
C VAL A 148 -11.40 -15.43 19.55
N ASP A 149 -11.90 -15.51 20.78
CA ASP A 149 -11.63 -16.65 21.68
C ASP A 149 -12.11 -17.97 21.07
N VAL A 150 -13.32 -17.99 20.51
CA VAL A 150 -13.88 -19.18 19.84
C VAL A 150 -13.00 -19.60 18.66
N TYR A 151 -12.60 -18.65 17.81
CA TYR A 151 -11.76 -18.94 16.67
C TYR A 151 -10.40 -19.50 17.09
N MET A 152 -9.72 -18.82 18.00
CA MET A 152 -8.37 -19.15 18.42
C MET A 152 -8.30 -20.51 19.15
N GLN A 153 -9.28 -20.80 20.02
CA GLN A 153 -9.33 -22.09 20.68
C GLN A 153 -9.59 -23.23 19.67
N LYS A 154 -10.50 -23.02 18.72
CA LYS A 154 -10.79 -24.02 17.70
C LYS A 154 -9.56 -24.25 16.78
N PHE A 155 -8.86 -23.19 16.39
CA PHE A 155 -7.63 -23.31 15.61
C PHE A 155 -6.56 -24.13 16.35
N LYS A 156 -6.36 -23.85 17.65
CA LYS A 156 -5.41 -24.59 18.48
C LYS A 156 -5.81 -26.05 18.68
N GLU A 157 -7.10 -26.32 18.87
CA GLU A 157 -7.63 -27.69 18.96
C GLU A 157 -7.28 -28.51 17.71
N ILE A 158 -7.39 -27.90 16.53
CA ILE A 158 -7.19 -28.57 15.24
C ILE A 158 -5.72 -28.68 14.87
N PHE A 159 -4.94 -27.60 15.01
CA PHE A 159 -3.56 -27.53 14.53
C PHE A 159 -2.49 -27.65 15.63
N GLY A 160 -2.87 -27.58 16.91
CA GLY A 160 -1.95 -27.71 18.06
C GLY A 160 -1.24 -26.41 18.46
N TYR A 161 -1.45 -25.30 17.74
CA TYR A 161 -0.87 -23.98 18.00
C TYR A 161 -1.86 -22.86 17.67
N TYR A 162 -1.61 -21.64 18.15
CA TYR A 162 -2.35 -20.46 17.71
C TYR A 162 -1.77 -19.90 16.41
N PRO A 163 -2.61 -19.39 15.47
CA PRO A 163 -2.10 -18.80 14.24
C PRO A 163 -1.18 -17.63 14.54
N LYS A 164 -0.20 -17.37 13.66
CA LYS A 164 0.73 -16.25 13.79
C LYS A 164 0.33 -15.07 12.93
N SER A 165 -0.52 -15.29 11.95
CA SER A 165 -1.04 -14.24 11.08
C SER A 165 -2.56 -14.28 11.00
N VAL A 166 -3.13 -13.09 10.80
CA VAL A 166 -4.55 -12.90 10.53
C VAL A 166 -4.72 -11.95 9.35
N GLY A 167 -5.45 -12.37 8.33
CA GLY A 167 -5.85 -11.51 7.21
C GLY A 167 -7.33 -11.13 7.32
N SER A 168 -7.68 -9.99 6.77
CA SER A 168 -9.05 -9.54 6.59
C SER A 168 -9.10 -8.48 5.49
N TRP A 169 -10.26 -8.23 4.91
CA TRP A 169 -10.45 -7.06 4.05
C TRP A 169 -10.16 -5.76 4.81
N PHE A 170 -10.65 -5.68 6.03
CA PHE A 170 -10.24 -4.71 7.05
C PHE A 170 -10.44 -5.31 8.44
N ILE A 171 -9.62 -4.89 9.40
CA ILE A 171 -9.71 -5.33 10.79
C ILE A 171 -9.78 -4.12 11.71
N ASP A 172 -10.59 -4.18 12.77
CA ASP A 172 -10.64 -3.09 13.74
C ASP A 172 -9.50 -3.17 14.76
N ALA A 173 -9.16 -2.01 15.33
CA ALA A 173 -8.01 -1.89 16.23
C ALA A 173 -8.17 -2.70 17.51
N HIS A 174 -9.39 -2.77 18.09
CA HIS A 174 -9.64 -3.54 19.30
C HIS A 174 -9.41 -5.03 19.07
N THR A 175 -9.99 -5.57 18.01
CA THR A 175 -9.84 -6.99 17.64
C THR A 175 -8.38 -7.36 17.39
N LEU A 176 -7.64 -6.55 16.60
CA LEU A 176 -6.24 -6.84 16.30
C LEU A 176 -5.35 -6.79 17.55
N ALA A 177 -5.55 -5.77 18.41
CA ALA A 177 -4.84 -5.65 19.66
C ALA A 177 -5.10 -6.84 20.60
N TYR A 178 -6.38 -7.24 20.74
CA TYR A 178 -6.76 -8.40 21.56
C TYR A 178 -6.15 -9.71 21.04
N MET A 179 -6.17 -9.93 19.72
CA MET A 179 -5.51 -11.10 19.10
C MET A 179 -4.01 -11.13 19.38
N HIS A 180 -3.35 -9.97 19.33
CA HIS A 180 -1.92 -9.89 19.66
C HIS A 180 -1.66 -10.15 21.13
N ASP A 181 -2.32 -9.41 22.01
CA ASP A 181 -2.04 -9.39 23.44
C ASP A 181 -2.34 -10.76 24.09
N LYS A 182 -3.41 -11.44 23.63
CA LYS A 182 -3.83 -12.73 24.21
C LYS A 182 -3.28 -13.96 23.49
N TYR A 183 -3.15 -13.90 22.16
CA TYR A 183 -2.85 -15.08 21.33
C TYR A 183 -1.53 -14.98 20.57
N GLY A 184 -0.88 -13.82 20.58
CA GLY A 184 0.43 -13.63 19.97
C GLY A 184 0.42 -13.61 18.46
N ILE A 185 -0.60 -12.98 17.85
CA ILE A 185 -0.59 -12.65 16.42
C ILE A 185 0.59 -11.72 16.14
N GLU A 186 1.34 -11.98 15.06
CA GLU A 186 2.60 -11.33 14.71
C GLU A 186 2.51 -10.50 13.42
N ALA A 187 1.53 -10.78 12.55
CA ALA A 187 1.30 -10.10 11.28
C ALA A 187 -0.18 -10.06 10.93
N SER A 188 -0.57 -9.03 10.19
CA SER A 188 -1.90 -8.91 9.59
C SER A 188 -1.80 -8.43 8.15
N CYS A 189 -2.88 -8.60 7.38
CA CYS A 189 -3.03 -7.95 6.09
C CYS A 189 -4.45 -7.40 5.93
N ASN A 190 -4.56 -6.29 5.17
CA ASN A 190 -5.84 -5.70 4.81
C ASN A 190 -5.88 -5.29 3.33
N CYS A 191 -7.08 -5.02 2.82
CA CYS A 191 -7.27 -4.68 1.43
C CYS A 191 -6.55 -3.39 1.02
N LYS A 192 -6.26 -3.26 -0.27
CA LYS A 192 -5.83 -2.01 -0.91
C LYS A 192 -6.88 -0.91 -0.74
N ASP A 193 -6.50 0.32 -1.09
CA ASP A 193 -7.48 1.40 -1.23
C ASP A 193 -8.51 1.05 -2.30
N GLN A 194 -9.78 1.19 -1.94
CA GLN A 194 -10.92 0.99 -2.85
C GLN A 194 -12.16 1.69 -2.30
N ILE A 195 -13.10 2.02 -3.18
CA ILE A 195 -14.34 2.72 -2.84
C ILE A 195 -15.53 1.87 -3.25
N GLY A 196 -16.47 1.67 -2.30
CA GLY A 196 -17.79 1.09 -2.54
C GLY A 196 -17.80 -0.37 -3.00
N THR A 197 -16.80 -1.16 -2.64
CA THR A 197 -16.73 -2.59 -2.96
C THR A 197 -16.91 -3.44 -1.70
N ASP A 198 -17.64 -4.55 -1.82
CA ASP A 198 -17.81 -5.58 -0.77
C ASP A 198 -18.24 -5.03 0.61
N GLY A 199 -19.05 -3.98 0.62
CA GLY A 199 -19.59 -3.42 1.86
C GLY A 199 -18.64 -2.48 2.60
N TYR A 200 -17.53 -2.04 2.00
CA TYR A 200 -16.61 -1.10 2.65
C TYR A 200 -15.90 -0.17 1.65
N THR A 201 -15.41 0.94 2.20
CA THR A 201 -14.48 1.86 1.57
C THR A 201 -13.23 1.98 2.44
N LEU A 202 -12.06 1.81 1.84
CA LEU A 202 -10.75 2.08 2.42
C LEU A 202 -10.08 3.14 1.57
N TRP A 203 -9.84 4.34 2.10
CA TRP A 203 -9.33 5.43 1.28
C TRP A 203 -8.34 6.33 2.01
N GLY A 204 -7.23 6.61 1.34
CA GLY A 204 -6.20 7.49 1.86
C GLY A 204 -5.15 6.82 2.72
N GLY A 205 -5.16 5.48 2.89
CA GLY A 205 -4.24 4.75 3.77
C GLY A 205 -2.84 4.57 3.21
N TYR A 206 -1.99 3.90 3.96
CA TYR A 206 -0.61 3.56 3.56
C TYR A 206 -0.61 2.77 2.24
N TRP A 207 0.15 3.23 1.24
CA TRP A 207 0.04 2.69 -0.12
C TRP A 207 0.92 1.44 -0.32
N ASN A 208 0.30 0.33 -0.69
CA ASN A 208 0.93 -0.93 -1.18
C ASN A 208 2.02 -1.59 -0.31
N GLN A 209 2.37 -1.07 0.85
CA GLN A 209 3.44 -1.58 1.70
C GLN A 209 2.90 -2.11 3.03
N ALA A 210 3.60 -1.89 4.14
CA ALA A 210 3.18 -2.27 5.47
C ALA A 210 3.43 -1.17 6.50
N TYR A 211 2.60 -1.14 7.53
CA TYR A 211 2.65 -0.14 8.59
C TYR A 211 2.22 -0.72 9.95
N TYR A 212 2.64 -0.09 11.05
CA TYR A 212 2.04 -0.33 12.36
C TYR A 212 0.78 0.51 12.52
N PRO A 213 -0.38 -0.12 12.77
CA PRO A 213 -1.64 0.60 12.93
C PRO A 213 -1.78 1.27 14.29
N SER A 214 -2.56 2.36 14.33
CA SER A 214 -2.97 3.02 15.56
C SER A 214 -3.90 2.13 16.41
N ARG A 215 -3.75 2.20 17.74
CA ARG A 215 -4.67 1.56 18.70
C ARG A 215 -6.09 2.14 18.67
N LEU A 216 -6.27 3.32 18.08
CA LEU A 216 -7.58 3.95 17.96
C LEU A 216 -8.23 3.72 16.58
N ASN A 217 -7.43 3.38 15.57
CA ASN A 217 -7.91 3.17 14.20
C ASN A 217 -6.90 2.31 13.43
N ALA A 218 -7.22 1.05 13.20
CA ALA A 218 -6.29 0.14 12.53
C ALA A 218 -6.02 0.48 11.05
N TYR A 219 -6.82 1.34 10.43
CA TYR A 219 -6.54 1.84 9.08
C TYR A 219 -5.55 3.01 9.07
N MET A 220 -5.32 3.66 10.23
CA MET A 220 -4.43 4.79 10.41
C MET A 220 -3.05 4.31 10.89
N PRO A 221 -1.95 4.62 10.18
CA PRO A 221 -0.61 4.44 10.69
C PRO A 221 -0.38 5.19 12.01
N ALA A 222 0.33 4.59 12.95
CA ALA A 222 0.71 5.22 14.20
C ALA A 222 2.03 5.97 14.06
N GLN A 223 2.16 7.09 14.80
CA GLN A 223 3.36 7.92 14.86
C GLN A 223 4.31 7.51 15.99
N THR A 224 3.76 6.93 17.07
CA THR A 224 4.50 6.61 18.29
C THR A 224 4.47 5.11 18.61
N ALA A 225 5.43 4.65 19.41
CA ALA A 225 5.47 3.27 19.87
C ALA A 225 4.32 2.95 20.85
N GLU A 226 3.88 3.94 21.61
CA GLU A 226 2.77 3.84 22.56
C GLU A 226 1.42 3.80 21.86
N GLY A 227 1.27 4.58 20.79
CA GLY A 227 0.05 4.67 19.98
C GLY A 227 -0.16 3.48 19.04
N GLN A 228 0.89 2.70 18.75
CA GLN A 228 0.79 1.60 17.79
C GLN A 228 0.32 0.27 18.41
N ILE A 229 -0.35 -0.54 17.59
CA ILE A 229 -0.47 -1.97 17.81
C ILE A 229 0.80 -2.61 17.20
N PRO A 230 1.60 -3.44 17.95
CA PRO A 230 2.87 -3.95 17.46
C PRO A 230 2.71 -5.16 16.50
N VAL A 231 1.69 -5.08 15.64
CA VAL A 231 1.39 -6.04 14.57
C VAL A 231 1.36 -5.28 13.25
N PRO A 232 2.35 -5.46 12.37
CA PRO A 232 2.33 -4.78 11.08
C PRO A 232 1.17 -5.29 10.22
N ILE A 233 0.50 -4.36 9.54
CA ILE A 233 -0.52 -4.65 8.54
C ILE A 233 0.09 -4.48 7.16
N PHE A 234 0.10 -5.55 6.38
CA PHE A 234 0.55 -5.58 4.99
C PHE A 234 -0.62 -5.33 4.03
N ARG A 235 -0.45 -4.41 3.08
CA ARG A 235 -1.53 -4.06 2.13
C ARG A 235 -1.64 -5.10 1.04
N MET A 236 -2.85 -5.61 0.80
CA MET A 236 -3.11 -6.68 -0.16
C MET A 236 -3.33 -6.18 -1.59
N LEU A 237 -3.36 -7.14 -2.49
CA LEU A 237 -3.80 -7.16 -3.87
C LEU A 237 -2.84 -6.54 -4.89
N GLY A 238 -1.75 -5.87 -4.50
CA GLY A 238 -0.74 -5.35 -5.44
C GLY A 238 -1.34 -4.42 -6.51
N SER A 239 -1.77 -3.23 -6.10
CA SER A 239 -2.45 -2.26 -6.97
C SER A 239 -1.52 -1.67 -8.03
N ASP A 240 -2.07 -1.38 -9.22
CA ASP A 240 -1.38 -0.60 -10.25
C ASP A 240 -1.04 0.80 -9.72
N PRO A 241 0.24 1.18 -9.73
CA PRO A 241 0.66 2.44 -9.12
C PRO A 241 0.24 3.69 -9.91
N ILE A 242 -0.06 3.55 -11.20
CA ILE A 242 -0.48 4.67 -12.07
C ILE A 242 -2.01 4.74 -12.13
N TYR A 243 -2.65 3.63 -12.50
CA TYR A 243 -4.03 3.65 -12.99
C TYR A 243 -5.08 3.22 -11.96
N GLN A 244 -4.70 2.39 -10.95
CA GLN A 244 -5.68 1.92 -9.96
C GLN A 244 -6.30 3.05 -9.16
N TYR A 245 -5.54 4.10 -8.86
CA TYR A 245 -6.03 5.20 -8.04
C TYR A 245 -7.23 5.93 -8.65
N ASP A 246 -7.18 6.19 -9.97
CA ASP A 246 -8.23 6.94 -10.67
C ASP A 246 -9.22 6.02 -11.42
N ASP A 247 -9.06 4.68 -11.33
CA ASP A 247 -9.95 3.76 -12.02
C ASP A 247 -11.35 3.80 -11.39
N GLY A 248 -12.35 4.01 -12.22
CA GLY A 248 -13.72 4.23 -11.78
C GLY A 248 -14.02 5.64 -11.29
N LEU A 249 -13.16 6.62 -11.55
CA LEU A 249 -13.39 8.02 -11.19
C LEU A 249 -14.73 8.52 -11.76
N GLY A 250 -15.53 9.14 -10.89
CA GLY A 250 -16.89 9.61 -11.23
C GLY A 250 -17.99 8.56 -11.09
N ASN A 251 -17.64 7.32 -10.70
CA ASN A 251 -18.60 6.26 -10.38
C ASN A 251 -18.67 6.02 -8.86
N GLU A 252 -19.71 5.34 -8.42
CA GLU A 252 -19.90 4.96 -7.01
C GLU A 252 -18.91 3.89 -6.53
N ARG A 253 -18.25 3.19 -7.46
CA ARG A 253 -17.30 2.13 -7.19
C ARG A 253 -16.04 2.35 -7.99
N GLN A 254 -14.91 2.12 -7.33
CA GLN A 254 -13.64 2.06 -8.02
C GLN A 254 -13.48 0.69 -8.70
N GLY A 255 -12.97 0.66 -9.93
CA GLY A 255 -12.58 -0.57 -10.60
C GLY A 255 -11.36 -1.22 -9.95
N VAL A 256 -10.93 -2.37 -10.48
CA VAL A 256 -9.80 -3.13 -9.94
C VAL A 256 -8.74 -3.33 -11.01
N ILE A 257 -7.57 -2.71 -10.81
CA ILE A 257 -6.37 -2.93 -11.61
C ILE A 257 -5.26 -3.38 -10.66
N SER A 258 -5.14 -4.69 -10.47
CA SER A 258 -4.24 -5.27 -9.47
C SER A 258 -3.65 -6.60 -9.93
N LEU A 259 -2.72 -7.16 -9.13
CA LEU A 259 -2.11 -8.46 -9.38
C LEU A 259 -3.10 -9.65 -9.19
N GLU A 260 -4.34 -9.37 -8.84
CA GLU A 260 -5.35 -10.42 -8.70
C GLU A 260 -5.51 -11.25 -9.99
N PRO A 261 -5.41 -12.58 -9.91
CA PRO A 261 -5.28 -13.44 -11.08
C PRO A 261 -6.56 -13.61 -11.91
N VAL A 262 -7.62 -12.86 -11.58
CA VAL A 262 -8.95 -12.96 -12.21
C VAL A 262 -9.27 -11.83 -13.19
N TYR A 263 -8.42 -10.79 -13.27
CA TYR A 263 -8.67 -9.64 -14.12
C TYR A 263 -7.91 -9.71 -15.45
N PRO A 264 -8.63 -9.80 -16.61
CA PRO A 264 -8.01 -9.96 -17.94
C PRO A 264 -7.11 -8.79 -18.36
N HIS A 265 -7.36 -7.58 -17.85
CA HIS A 265 -6.60 -6.37 -18.18
C HIS A 265 -5.42 -6.11 -17.21
N ALA A 266 -5.30 -6.89 -16.12
CA ALA A 266 -4.27 -6.75 -15.11
C ALA A 266 -3.63 -8.10 -14.74
N GLY A 267 -3.97 -8.74 -13.64
CA GLY A 267 -3.33 -9.98 -13.14
C GLY A 267 -3.39 -11.20 -14.06
N MET A 268 -4.26 -11.23 -15.06
CA MET A 268 -4.28 -12.23 -16.14
C MET A 268 -3.58 -11.78 -17.44
N ASN A 269 -3.02 -10.58 -17.48
CA ASN A 269 -2.37 -10.00 -18.65
C ASN A 269 -0.86 -10.05 -18.51
N ARG A 270 -0.16 -10.81 -19.37
CA ARG A 270 1.29 -10.99 -19.28
C ARG A 270 2.05 -9.66 -19.34
N LYS A 271 1.67 -8.75 -20.25
CA LYS A 271 2.34 -7.45 -20.38
C LYS A 271 2.18 -6.62 -19.09
N TRP A 272 0.99 -6.63 -18.50
CA TRP A 272 0.74 -5.92 -17.24
C TRP A 272 1.49 -6.57 -16.06
N VAL A 273 1.49 -7.91 -15.98
CA VAL A 273 2.19 -8.65 -14.91
C VAL A 273 3.70 -8.39 -14.97
N ASP A 274 4.33 -8.41 -16.16
CA ASP A 274 5.74 -8.08 -16.32
C ASP A 274 6.04 -6.63 -15.91
N TYR A 275 5.18 -5.67 -16.31
CA TYR A 275 5.25 -4.28 -15.88
C TYR A 275 5.17 -4.14 -14.35
N PHE A 276 4.18 -4.77 -13.71
CA PHE A 276 3.99 -4.71 -12.27
C PHE A 276 5.20 -5.24 -11.51
N PHE A 277 5.76 -6.39 -11.91
CA PHE A 277 6.95 -6.93 -11.27
C PHE A 277 8.20 -6.08 -11.52
N SER A 278 8.33 -5.42 -12.67
CA SER A 278 9.39 -4.44 -12.88
C SER A 278 9.25 -3.23 -11.96
N ALA A 279 8.05 -2.71 -11.79
CA ALA A 279 7.78 -1.63 -10.84
C ALA A 279 8.13 -2.03 -9.39
N LEU A 280 7.81 -3.27 -8.99
CA LEU A 280 8.16 -3.79 -7.67
C LEU A 280 9.67 -3.96 -7.47
N THR A 281 10.42 -4.41 -8.49
CA THR A 281 11.81 -4.87 -8.33
C THR A 281 12.85 -3.84 -8.70
N ASP A 282 12.55 -2.84 -9.53
CA ASP A 282 13.57 -2.02 -10.19
C ASP A 282 13.67 -0.59 -9.65
N GLY A 283 12.56 0.01 -9.22
CA GLY A 283 12.54 1.41 -8.75
C GLY A 283 13.06 1.59 -7.31
N PRO A 284 13.41 2.82 -6.92
CA PRO A 284 13.60 3.19 -5.52
C PRO A 284 12.42 2.79 -4.64
N CYS A 285 12.67 2.23 -3.46
CA CYS A 285 11.62 1.81 -2.52
C CYS A 285 11.87 2.20 -1.07
N LEU A 286 13.02 2.81 -0.76
CA LEU A 286 13.46 3.16 0.59
C LEU A 286 13.63 1.92 1.47
N ALA A 287 12.82 1.75 2.52
CA ALA A 287 13.03 0.66 3.47
C ALA A 287 12.86 -0.73 2.83
N PHE A 288 11.83 -0.93 2.03
CA PHE A 288 11.53 -2.20 1.34
C PHE A 288 10.44 -2.03 0.28
N GLY A 289 10.35 -2.97 -0.66
CA GLY A 289 9.23 -3.14 -1.56
C GLY A 289 8.36 -4.33 -1.14
N TYR A 290 7.05 -4.23 -1.32
CA TYR A 290 6.13 -5.30 -0.97
C TYR A 290 5.00 -5.42 -1.98
N ALA A 291 4.58 -6.66 -2.24
CA ALA A 291 3.35 -6.99 -2.95
C ALA A 291 2.76 -8.30 -2.41
N GLN A 292 1.50 -8.52 -2.71
CA GLN A 292 0.82 -9.80 -2.46
C GLN A 292 0.38 -10.42 -3.79
N ALA A 293 0.59 -11.73 -3.93
CA ALA A 293 -0.02 -12.60 -4.92
C ALA A 293 -0.94 -13.62 -4.24
N GLY A 294 -1.59 -14.46 -5.03
CA GLY A 294 -2.60 -15.38 -4.53
C GLY A 294 -4.00 -14.81 -4.63
N GLN A 295 -5.00 -15.53 -4.16
CA GLN A 295 -6.40 -15.10 -4.22
C GLN A 295 -7.29 -15.99 -3.34
N GLU A 296 -8.48 -15.49 -3.02
CA GLU A 296 -9.55 -16.27 -2.39
C GLU A 296 -10.08 -17.37 -3.30
N ASN A 297 -10.49 -18.49 -2.69
CA ASN A 297 -10.99 -19.64 -3.44
C ASN A 297 -12.38 -19.42 -4.05
N SER A 298 -13.15 -18.42 -3.59
CA SER A 298 -14.50 -18.15 -4.09
C SER A 298 -14.55 -17.66 -5.54
N PHE A 299 -13.44 -17.14 -6.06
CA PHE A 299 -13.35 -16.86 -7.50
C PHE A 299 -13.28 -18.11 -8.37
N THR A 300 -13.07 -19.30 -7.78
CA THR A 300 -12.94 -20.60 -8.41
C THR A 300 -11.70 -20.77 -9.30
N TRP A 301 -11.22 -22.00 -9.41
CA TRP A 301 -10.02 -22.30 -10.19
C TRP A 301 -10.13 -21.90 -11.67
N ASP A 302 -11.29 -22.13 -12.28
CA ASP A 302 -11.49 -21.85 -13.71
C ASP A 302 -11.26 -20.38 -14.04
N ASN A 303 -11.66 -19.47 -13.14
CA ASN A 303 -11.50 -18.04 -13.36
C ASN A 303 -10.07 -17.54 -13.06
N MET A 304 -9.36 -18.13 -12.09
CA MET A 304 -8.04 -17.63 -11.69
C MET A 304 -6.86 -18.41 -12.27
N ARG A 305 -7.10 -19.60 -12.83
CA ARG A 305 -6.06 -20.51 -13.32
C ARG A 305 -5.05 -19.82 -14.23
N LYS A 306 -5.53 -19.10 -15.25
CA LYS A 306 -4.67 -18.43 -16.24
C LYS A 306 -3.72 -17.43 -15.59
N GLY A 307 -4.22 -16.63 -14.65
CA GLY A 307 -3.39 -15.66 -13.93
C GLY A 307 -2.37 -16.34 -13.01
N LEU A 308 -2.80 -17.31 -12.21
CA LEU A 308 -1.92 -18.01 -11.28
C LEU A 308 -0.83 -18.84 -11.99
N GLU A 309 -1.18 -19.57 -13.07
CA GLU A 309 -0.21 -20.34 -13.87
C GLU A 309 0.80 -19.43 -14.61
N MET A 310 0.49 -18.14 -14.80
CA MET A 310 1.41 -17.14 -15.33
C MET A 310 2.30 -16.53 -14.23
N GLN A 311 1.71 -16.19 -13.08
CA GLN A 311 2.40 -15.46 -12.01
C GLN A 311 3.38 -16.35 -11.23
N MET A 312 2.99 -17.58 -10.85
CA MET A 312 3.82 -18.42 -9.99
C MET A 312 5.20 -18.77 -10.59
N PRO A 313 5.33 -19.18 -11.87
CA PRO A 313 6.66 -19.40 -12.46
C PRO A 313 7.49 -18.11 -12.58
N LEU A 314 6.86 -16.95 -12.79
CA LEU A 314 7.57 -15.67 -12.81
C LEU A 314 8.10 -15.31 -11.43
N ILE A 315 7.28 -15.47 -10.38
CA ILE A 315 7.69 -15.27 -8.98
C ILE A 315 8.88 -16.18 -8.63
N ASP A 316 8.81 -17.46 -9.00
CA ASP A 316 9.91 -18.40 -8.77
C ASP A 316 11.19 -18.00 -9.53
N SER A 317 11.05 -17.57 -10.78
CA SER A 317 12.19 -17.07 -11.57
C SER A 317 12.85 -15.84 -10.91
N LEU A 318 12.05 -14.86 -10.47
CA LEU A 318 12.56 -13.67 -9.79
C LEU A 318 13.18 -14.00 -8.43
N ARG A 319 12.60 -14.96 -7.67
CA ARG A 319 13.18 -15.47 -6.43
C ARG A 319 14.53 -16.13 -6.67
N ARG A 320 14.65 -17.02 -7.64
CA ARG A 320 15.91 -17.68 -7.99
C ARG A 320 16.98 -16.71 -8.50
N ALA A 321 16.56 -15.62 -9.15
CA ALA A 321 17.43 -14.55 -9.57
C ALA A 321 17.83 -13.59 -8.42
N GLY A 322 17.35 -13.80 -7.19
CA GLY A 322 17.61 -12.95 -6.03
C GLY A 322 16.96 -11.57 -6.10
N ARG A 323 15.97 -11.39 -6.98
CA ARG A 323 15.24 -10.13 -7.15
C ARG A 323 14.03 -10.01 -6.22
N LEU A 324 13.48 -11.13 -5.76
CA LEU A 324 12.37 -11.20 -4.81
C LEU A 324 12.71 -12.16 -3.65
N ARG A 325 12.21 -11.81 -2.47
CA ARG A 325 12.06 -12.74 -1.34
C ARG A 325 10.60 -13.16 -1.29
N VAL A 326 10.36 -14.46 -1.37
CA VAL A 326 9.02 -15.02 -1.18
C VAL A 326 8.94 -15.51 0.27
N GLU A 327 8.01 -14.96 1.03
CA GLU A 327 7.88 -15.21 2.47
C GLU A 327 6.41 -15.51 2.80
N THR A 328 6.19 -16.19 3.91
CA THR A 328 4.85 -16.24 4.51
C THR A 328 4.52 -14.91 5.19
N LEU A 329 3.24 -14.64 5.44
CA LEU A 329 2.81 -13.40 6.10
C LEU A 329 3.43 -13.27 7.50
N GLY A 330 3.47 -14.36 8.27
CA GLY A 330 4.10 -14.38 9.59
C GLY A 330 5.62 -14.18 9.54
N GLU A 331 6.32 -14.68 8.51
CA GLU A 331 7.76 -14.41 8.32
C GLU A 331 8.00 -12.94 8.04
N SER A 332 7.21 -12.33 7.14
CA SER A 332 7.28 -10.90 6.85
C SER A 332 6.97 -10.06 8.09
N GLY A 333 5.99 -10.45 8.90
CA GLY A 333 5.68 -9.79 10.17
C GLY A 333 6.84 -9.80 11.16
N ARG A 334 7.45 -10.98 11.37
CA ARG A 334 8.65 -11.12 12.24
C ARG A 334 9.83 -10.30 11.71
N TRP A 335 10.06 -10.35 10.39
CA TRP A 335 11.10 -9.55 9.75
C TRP A 335 10.86 -8.05 9.96
N PHE A 336 9.63 -7.57 9.74
CA PHE A 336 9.26 -6.16 9.91
C PHE A 336 9.49 -5.71 11.36
N ARG A 337 8.96 -6.44 12.35
CA ARG A 337 9.12 -6.15 13.79
C ARG A 337 10.58 -6.17 14.25
N LYS A 338 11.42 -7.03 13.66
CA LYS A 338 12.85 -7.08 13.96
C LYS A 338 13.61 -5.86 13.45
N ASN A 339 13.23 -5.35 12.26
CA ASN A 339 13.97 -4.31 11.59
C ASN A 339 13.47 -2.89 11.88
N PHE A 340 12.18 -2.74 12.21
CA PHE A 340 11.54 -1.44 12.40
C PHE A 340 10.81 -1.38 13.74
N LYS A 341 11.11 -0.33 14.52
CA LYS A 341 10.40 -0.05 15.79
C LYS A 341 9.16 0.81 15.56
N LEU A 342 9.18 1.63 14.54
CA LEU A 342 8.09 2.45 14.04
C LEU A 342 7.95 2.19 12.54
N THR A 343 6.83 2.54 11.97
CA THR A 343 6.59 2.43 10.52
C THR A 343 7.69 3.18 9.76
N PRO A 344 8.49 2.51 8.91
CA PRO A 344 9.53 3.14 8.12
C PRO A 344 8.94 3.89 6.92
N ALA A 345 9.71 4.82 6.35
CA ALA A 345 9.36 5.38 5.06
C ALA A 345 9.59 4.36 3.92
N THR A 346 8.64 4.31 2.99
CA THR A 346 8.69 3.45 1.80
C THR A 346 8.32 4.26 0.55
N ALA A 347 8.64 3.72 -0.62
CA ALA A 347 8.28 4.33 -1.89
C ALA A 347 7.92 3.26 -2.93
N VAL A 348 7.06 3.66 -3.88
CA VAL A 348 6.82 2.91 -5.13
C VAL A 348 7.08 3.86 -6.29
N THR A 349 8.05 3.52 -7.13
CA THR A 349 8.47 4.37 -8.24
C THR A 349 8.26 3.65 -9.56
N THR A 350 7.47 4.23 -10.45
CA THR A 350 7.17 3.69 -11.76
C THR A 350 7.36 4.77 -12.82
N VAL A 351 8.43 4.64 -13.60
CA VAL A 351 8.77 5.58 -14.68
C VAL A 351 8.53 5.00 -16.08
N SER A 352 7.98 3.80 -16.14
CA SER A 352 7.51 3.12 -17.35
C SER A 352 6.00 2.96 -17.29
N ASP A 353 5.36 3.00 -18.46
CA ASP A 353 3.91 2.94 -18.59
C ASP A 353 3.49 1.73 -19.41
N VAL A 354 2.65 0.89 -18.82
CA VAL A 354 2.14 -0.31 -19.48
C VAL A 354 1.25 0.00 -20.69
N ARG A 355 0.59 1.16 -20.69
CA ARG A 355 -0.28 1.62 -21.79
C ARG A 355 0.50 2.31 -22.89
N GLY A 356 1.72 2.79 -22.61
CA GLY A 356 2.57 3.50 -23.58
C GLY A 356 2.19 4.97 -23.76
N GLU A 357 1.44 5.55 -22.84
CA GLU A 357 0.99 6.95 -22.84
C GLU A 357 2.04 7.91 -22.25
N GLY A 358 3.15 7.35 -21.72
CA GLY A 358 4.25 8.12 -21.10
C GLY A 358 3.98 8.54 -19.67
N ASN A 359 2.93 8.01 -19.02
CA ASN A 359 2.60 8.31 -17.64
C ASN A 359 3.63 7.75 -16.67
N LYS A 360 3.88 8.45 -15.56
CA LYS A 360 4.84 8.06 -14.53
C LYS A 360 4.28 8.42 -13.15
N THR A 361 4.72 7.69 -12.14
CA THR A 361 4.27 7.97 -10.77
C THR A 361 5.36 7.69 -9.74
N VAL A 362 5.30 8.43 -8.65
CA VAL A 362 6.07 8.21 -7.43
C VAL A 362 5.12 8.26 -6.26
N TRP A 363 5.02 7.17 -5.51
CA TRP A 363 4.37 7.11 -4.22
C TRP A 363 5.42 7.19 -3.12
N TYR A 364 5.15 7.94 -2.10
CA TYR A 364 5.93 8.02 -0.87
C TYR A 364 5.00 7.85 0.31
N ASP A 365 5.38 7.00 1.25
CA ASP A 365 4.68 6.76 2.48
C ASP A 365 5.64 6.89 3.66
N SER A 366 5.16 7.49 4.74
CA SER A 366 5.80 7.49 6.05
C SER A 366 4.75 7.19 7.12
N ARG A 367 5.15 7.22 8.39
CA ARG A 367 4.18 7.12 9.48
C ARG A 367 3.30 8.37 9.61
N ASN A 368 3.68 9.50 9.03
CA ASN A 368 2.99 10.77 9.16
C ASN A 368 2.09 11.11 7.98
N TYR A 369 2.41 10.63 6.78
CA TYR A 369 1.65 10.94 5.58
C TYR A 369 1.96 10.00 4.43
N ARG A 370 1.09 10.02 3.43
CA ARG A 370 1.38 9.55 2.07
C ARG A 370 1.35 10.71 1.09
N ALA A 371 2.13 10.60 0.02
CA ALA A 371 2.06 11.50 -1.13
C ALA A 371 2.20 10.74 -2.43
N ASN A 372 1.49 11.20 -3.45
CA ASN A 372 1.62 10.70 -4.81
C ASN A 372 1.95 11.84 -5.79
N LEU A 373 3.03 11.66 -6.51
CA LEU A 373 3.45 12.49 -7.63
C LEU A 373 3.10 11.77 -8.93
N LEU A 374 2.38 12.45 -9.83
CA LEU A 374 1.91 11.88 -11.07
C LEU A 374 2.30 12.77 -12.25
N TRP A 375 2.86 12.14 -13.28
CA TRP A 375 3.00 12.68 -14.62
C TRP A 375 1.99 11.99 -15.52
N GLU A 376 1.04 12.74 -16.03
CA GLU A 376 -0.04 12.24 -16.84
C GLU A 376 -0.24 13.15 -18.05
N LYS A 377 -0.17 12.60 -19.26
CA LYS A 377 -0.35 13.35 -20.52
C LYS A 377 0.55 14.60 -20.62
N GLY A 378 1.79 14.50 -20.13
CA GLY A 378 2.76 15.60 -20.13
C GLY A 378 2.51 16.68 -19.08
N ARG A 379 1.61 16.47 -18.12
CA ARG A 379 1.34 17.37 -16.99
C ARG A 379 1.85 16.75 -15.70
N PHE A 380 2.26 17.58 -14.74
CA PHE A 380 2.70 17.16 -13.41
C PHE A 380 1.71 17.65 -12.34
N ARG A 381 1.44 16.80 -11.36
CA ARG A 381 0.70 17.20 -10.14
C ARG A 381 1.08 16.32 -8.94
N PHE A 382 0.97 16.87 -7.74
CA PHE A 382 0.72 16.02 -6.57
C PHE A 382 -0.72 15.56 -6.67
N ARG A 383 -0.94 14.31 -7.06
CA ARG A 383 -2.28 13.75 -7.17
C ARG A 383 -2.90 13.55 -5.79
N ASP A 384 -2.09 13.23 -4.79
CA ASP A 384 -2.56 12.81 -3.49
C ASP A 384 -1.59 13.23 -2.37
N ILE A 385 -2.12 13.76 -1.27
CA ILE A 385 -1.43 13.97 0.00
C ILE A 385 -2.45 13.74 1.10
N HIS A 386 -2.25 12.68 1.91
CA HIS A 386 -3.07 12.39 3.08
C HIS A 386 -2.18 12.34 4.31
N LEU A 387 -2.65 12.95 5.40
CA LEU A 387 -1.98 12.89 6.70
C LEU A 387 -2.48 11.72 7.52
N PHE A 388 -1.58 11.17 8.34
CA PHE A 388 -1.86 10.14 9.31
C PHE A 388 -1.75 10.74 10.72
N ASP A 389 -2.78 10.55 11.52
CA ASP A 389 -2.80 10.97 12.93
C ASP A 389 -3.36 9.84 13.78
N GLU A 390 -2.52 9.24 14.63
CA GLU A 390 -2.90 8.12 15.49
C GLU A 390 -4.05 8.43 16.45
N ARG A 391 -4.36 9.72 16.67
CA ARG A 391 -5.46 10.20 17.50
C ARG A 391 -6.81 10.24 16.76
N PHE A 392 -6.79 10.13 15.43
CA PHE A 392 -8.03 10.06 14.64
C PHE A 392 -8.73 8.73 14.84
N LYS A 393 -9.60 8.70 15.82
CA LYS A 393 -10.32 7.51 16.28
C LYS A 393 -11.31 7.02 15.24
N SER A 394 -11.32 5.70 15.00
CA SER A 394 -12.36 5.06 14.22
C SER A 394 -13.72 5.18 14.91
N GLU A 395 -14.76 5.54 14.16
CA GLU A 395 -16.13 5.58 14.66
C GLU A 395 -16.64 4.20 15.13
N TYR A 396 -16.03 3.11 14.62
CA TYR A 396 -16.38 1.73 14.97
C TYR A 396 -15.56 1.17 16.16
N LEU A 397 -14.70 1.96 16.80
CA LEU A 397 -13.89 1.46 17.91
C LEU A 397 -14.73 1.14 19.15
N ASP A 398 -15.61 2.08 19.55
CA ASP A 398 -16.39 1.94 20.79
C ASP A 398 -17.84 1.50 20.54
N LYS A 399 -18.36 1.72 19.35
CA LYS A 399 -19.74 1.39 19.00
C LYS A 399 -19.77 0.50 17.77
N PRO A 400 -20.58 -0.57 17.75
CA PRO A 400 -20.75 -1.36 16.55
C PRO A 400 -21.39 -0.52 15.43
N GLY A 401 -20.89 -0.71 14.22
CA GLY A 401 -21.55 -0.19 13.03
C GLY A 401 -22.83 -0.96 12.74
N THR A 402 -23.85 -0.28 12.28
CA THR A 402 -25.18 -0.86 12.00
C THR A 402 -25.50 -0.92 10.51
N GLY A 403 -24.77 -0.17 9.68
CA GLY A 403 -24.95 -0.15 8.23
C GLY A 403 -24.34 -1.37 7.55
N ASN A 404 -24.74 -1.62 6.32
CA ASN A 404 -24.17 -2.69 5.49
C ASN A 404 -22.88 -2.27 4.76
N GLN A 405 -22.45 -1.01 4.93
CA GLN A 405 -21.18 -0.48 4.41
C GLN A 405 -20.43 0.28 5.50
N PHE A 406 -19.12 0.09 5.56
CA PHE A 406 -18.24 0.78 6.49
C PHE A 406 -17.22 1.63 5.75
N LEU A 407 -16.86 2.76 6.37
CA LEU A 407 -16.06 3.80 5.75
C LEU A 407 -14.81 4.07 6.60
N PHE A 408 -13.64 3.85 6.00
CA PHE A 408 -12.35 4.14 6.61
C PHE A 408 -11.59 5.12 5.74
N TYR A 409 -11.30 6.28 6.30
CA TYR A 409 -10.58 7.37 5.63
C TYR A 409 -9.38 7.82 6.47
N THR A 410 -8.43 8.47 5.83
CA THR A 410 -7.40 9.27 6.46
C THR A 410 -7.66 10.76 6.22
N LEU A 411 -6.74 11.65 6.56
CA LEU A 411 -6.96 13.10 6.58
C LEU A 411 -6.47 13.76 5.27
N PRO A 412 -7.36 14.16 4.34
CA PRO A 412 -6.95 14.67 3.04
C PRO A 412 -6.38 16.09 3.12
N VAL A 413 -5.21 16.30 2.50
CA VAL A 413 -4.65 17.61 2.15
C VAL A 413 -4.85 17.87 0.67
N ILE A 414 -4.62 16.84 -0.14
CA ILE A 414 -4.92 16.75 -1.57
C ILE A 414 -5.56 15.39 -1.81
N ASP A 415 -6.68 15.38 -2.50
CA ASP A 415 -7.34 14.14 -2.91
C ASP A 415 -7.71 14.18 -4.40
N GLY A 416 -6.89 13.54 -5.21
CA GLY A 416 -7.05 13.51 -6.65
C GLY A 416 -8.21 12.65 -7.13
N PHE A 417 -8.82 11.84 -6.27
CA PHE A 417 -10.00 11.06 -6.61
C PHE A 417 -11.29 11.75 -6.16
N MET A 418 -11.43 12.04 -4.87
CA MET A 418 -12.69 12.58 -4.31
C MET A 418 -12.99 14.02 -4.75
N TRP A 419 -11.96 14.78 -5.13
CA TRP A 419 -12.11 16.17 -5.56
C TRP A 419 -12.06 16.35 -7.07
N SER A 420 -11.99 15.26 -7.83
CA SER A 420 -12.06 15.26 -9.31
C SER A 420 -13.45 14.92 -9.80
N LYS A 421 -13.80 15.42 -11.00
CA LYS A 421 -15.05 15.07 -11.69
C LYS A 421 -14.85 15.07 -13.20
N GLY A 422 -15.06 13.93 -13.84
CA GLY A 422 -14.83 13.80 -15.28
C GLY A 422 -13.38 14.11 -15.66
N ASP A 423 -13.17 15.05 -16.55
CA ASP A 423 -11.84 15.50 -16.98
C ASP A 423 -11.21 16.54 -16.04
N ASP A 424 -11.97 17.05 -15.09
CA ASP A 424 -11.52 18.03 -14.09
C ASP A 424 -10.76 17.28 -12.98
N ARG A 425 -9.45 17.15 -13.16
CA ARG A 425 -8.56 16.34 -12.30
C ARG A 425 -7.94 17.15 -11.18
N ALA A 426 -8.37 16.90 -9.96
CA ALA A 426 -7.83 17.56 -8.77
C ALA A 426 -6.36 17.21 -8.53
N GLY A 427 -5.64 18.15 -7.94
CA GLY A 427 -4.25 18.00 -7.55
C GLY A 427 -3.59 19.31 -7.18
N LEU A 428 -2.44 19.24 -6.55
CA LEU A 428 -1.61 20.41 -6.27
C LEU A 428 -0.57 20.54 -7.39
N MET A 429 -0.69 21.62 -8.17
CA MET A 429 0.11 21.86 -9.36
C MET A 429 1.19 22.89 -9.10
N ILE A 430 2.33 22.79 -9.78
CA ILE A 430 3.29 23.89 -9.83
C ILE A 430 2.80 24.85 -10.91
N VAL A 431 2.67 26.12 -10.58
CA VAL A 431 2.20 27.17 -11.48
C VAL A 431 3.16 28.35 -11.52
N LYS A 432 3.34 28.96 -12.69
CA LYS A 432 3.89 30.31 -12.83
C LYS A 432 2.77 31.29 -12.49
N VAL A 433 3.10 32.32 -11.72
CA VAL A 433 2.16 33.38 -11.33
C VAL A 433 2.54 34.65 -12.10
N ASN A 434 1.66 35.10 -12.97
CA ASN A 434 1.85 36.31 -13.77
C ASN A 434 1.54 37.57 -12.95
N ASP A 435 1.97 38.74 -13.43
CA ASP A 435 1.78 40.05 -12.75
C ASP A 435 0.30 40.42 -12.55
N ASP A 436 -0.57 39.96 -13.44
CA ASP A 436 -2.02 40.17 -13.35
C ASP A 436 -2.71 39.16 -12.40
N GLY A 437 -1.94 38.26 -11.76
CA GLY A 437 -2.44 37.22 -10.84
C GLY A 437 -2.93 35.95 -11.52
N SER A 438 -2.98 35.92 -12.86
CA SER A 438 -3.26 34.69 -13.61
C SER A 438 -2.16 33.66 -13.42
N THR A 439 -2.47 32.39 -13.71
CA THR A 439 -1.51 31.30 -13.53
C THR A 439 -1.36 30.47 -14.80
N GLU A 440 -0.15 29.99 -15.03
CA GLU A 440 0.19 29.01 -16.04
C GLU A 440 0.76 27.76 -15.39
N GLU A 441 0.27 26.58 -15.75
CA GLU A 441 0.78 25.31 -15.22
C GLU A 441 2.21 25.04 -15.73
N LEU A 442 3.11 24.74 -14.78
CA LEU A 442 4.47 24.31 -15.10
C LEU A 442 4.51 22.77 -15.19
N ARG A 443 4.99 22.30 -16.34
CA ARG A 443 5.26 20.88 -16.55
C ARG A 443 6.62 20.53 -15.96
N LEU A 444 6.74 19.34 -15.39
CA LEU A 444 8.00 18.80 -14.88
C LEU A 444 8.42 17.62 -15.76
N ASP A 445 9.28 17.87 -16.74
CA ASP A 445 9.76 16.82 -17.63
C ASP A 445 10.97 16.07 -17.05
N ASN A 446 11.25 14.89 -17.62
CA ASN A 446 12.43 14.06 -17.31
C ASN A 446 12.66 13.84 -15.81
N PRO A 447 11.68 13.30 -15.07
CA PRO A 447 11.85 13.09 -13.64
C PRO A 447 12.98 12.14 -13.33
N THR A 448 13.83 12.51 -12.37
CA THR A 448 14.80 11.63 -11.74
C THR A 448 14.42 11.40 -10.30
N VAL A 449 14.53 10.15 -9.83
CA VAL A 449 14.17 9.75 -8.47
C VAL A 449 15.41 9.18 -7.79
N LYS A 450 15.77 9.74 -6.62
CA LYS A 450 16.98 9.35 -5.87
C LYS A 450 16.66 9.17 -4.40
N GLU A 451 17.13 8.07 -3.82
CA GLU A 451 17.15 7.87 -2.38
C GLU A 451 18.30 8.67 -1.77
N ARG A 452 17.99 9.48 -0.73
CA ARG A 452 18.96 10.27 0.04
C ARG A 452 19.02 9.75 1.50
N GLY A 453 19.37 8.49 1.66
CA GLY A 453 19.35 7.81 2.95
C GLY A 453 18.15 6.88 3.10
N LYS A 454 17.75 6.56 4.36
CA LYS A 454 16.74 5.52 4.64
C LYS A 454 15.29 5.96 4.53
N SER A 455 15.03 7.28 4.63
CA SER A 455 13.67 7.83 4.70
C SER A 455 13.46 9.06 3.81
N VAL A 456 14.42 9.41 2.97
CA VAL A 456 14.37 10.60 2.14
C VAL A 456 14.38 10.22 0.66
N LEU A 457 13.34 10.64 -0.05
CA LEU A 457 13.23 10.51 -1.49
C LEU A 457 13.30 11.88 -2.13
N GLU A 458 14.21 12.06 -3.08
CA GLU A 458 14.32 13.27 -3.90
C GLU A 458 13.83 12.99 -5.30
N VAL A 459 12.91 13.82 -5.77
CA VAL A 459 12.41 13.79 -7.13
C VAL A 459 12.73 15.15 -7.76
N SER A 460 13.39 15.16 -8.92
CA SER A 460 13.67 16.41 -9.64
C SER A 460 13.25 16.30 -11.09
N GLY A 461 12.87 17.43 -11.66
CA GLY A 461 12.50 17.56 -13.07
C GLY A 461 12.75 18.99 -13.54
N THR A 462 12.61 19.21 -14.85
CA THR A 462 12.83 20.52 -15.49
C THR A 462 11.53 20.97 -16.12
N ASP A 463 11.16 22.23 -15.91
CA ASP A 463 9.98 22.81 -16.52
C ASP A 463 10.20 23.16 -18.01
N GLN A 464 9.16 23.65 -18.69
CA GLN A 464 9.20 24.05 -20.10
C GLN A 464 10.08 25.27 -20.37
N TYR A 465 10.51 25.99 -19.34
CA TYR A 465 11.38 27.16 -19.42
C TYR A 465 12.83 26.83 -19.08
N GLY A 466 13.13 25.61 -18.64
CA GLY A 466 14.47 25.13 -18.31
C GLY A 466 14.81 25.26 -16.83
N HIS A 467 13.89 25.65 -15.96
CA HIS A 467 14.12 25.73 -14.52
C HIS A 467 14.05 24.34 -13.88
N THR A 468 14.97 24.07 -12.97
CA THR A 468 15.01 22.81 -12.24
C THR A 468 14.17 22.91 -10.96
N PHE A 469 13.24 21.99 -10.80
CA PHE A 469 12.49 21.80 -9.55
C PHE A 469 13.00 20.56 -8.82
N SER A 470 13.14 20.68 -7.50
CA SER A 470 13.45 19.57 -6.59
C SER A 470 12.33 19.43 -5.56
N ILE A 471 11.80 18.21 -5.46
CA ILE A 471 10.79 17.78 -4.49
C ILE A 471 11.45 16.79 -3.57
N VAL A 472 11.57 17.10 -2.28
CA VAL A 472 12.18 16.22 -1.29
C VAL A 472 11.12 15.77 -0.30
N LEU A 473 10.83 14.47 -0.32
CA LEU A 473 9.87 13.80 0.56
C LEU A 473 10.64 13.23 1.76
N ARG A 474 10.25 13.65 2.98
CA ARG A 474 10.86 13.23 4.25
C ARG A 474 9.80 12.63 5.17
N ASP A 475 10.22 11.97 6.21
CA ASP A 475 9.33 11.31 7.17
C ASP A 475 8.22 12.22 7.72
N ASP A 476 8.49 13.52 7.84
CA ASP A 476 7.66 14.52 8.52
C ASP A 476 7.25 15.71 7.65
N ARG A 477 7.75 15.83 6.42
CA ARG A 477 7.49 17.01 5.59
C ARG A 477 7.76 16.80 4.10
N ILE A 478 7.20 17.71 3.30
CA ILE A 478 7.46 17.85 1.86
C ILE A 478 8.16 19.17 1.62
N GLU A 479 9.30 19.15 0.92
CA GLU A 479 10.05 20.34 0.52
C GLU A 479 10.00 20.47 -1.02
N VAL A 480 9.61 21.63 -1.53
CA VAL A 480 9.65 21.94 -2.97
C VAL A 480 10.53 23.17 -3.16
N SER A 481 11.46 23.11 -4.10
CA SER A 481 12.37 24.22 -4.36
C SER A 481 12.73 24.34 -5.83
N SER A 482 12.97 25.57 -6.29
CA SER A 482 13.55 25.88 -7.57
C SER A 482 14.55 27.04 -7.38
N PRO A 483 15.85 26.73 -7.33
CA PRO A 483 16.88 27.75 -7.12
C PRO A 483 17.13 28.63 -8.35
N ASP A 484 16.74 28.16 -9.53
CA ASP A 484 17.05 28.80 -10.81
C ASP A 484 16.02 29.89 -11.19
N THR A 485 14.88 29.97 -10.47
CA THR A 485 13.87 30.99 -10.68
C THR A 485 14.33 32.29 -10.02
N GLY A 486 14.62 33.33 -10.85
CA GLY A 486 14.88 34.68 -10.37
C GLY A 486 13.64 35.35 -9.79
N ASN A 487 13.77 36.63 -9.38
CA ASN A 487 12.62 37.38 -8.86
C ASN A 487 11.50 37.62 -9.89
N ASP A 488 11.82 37.50 -11.18
CA ASP A 488 10.89 37.76 -12.29
C ASP A 488 10.06 36.49 -12.70
N ASP A 489 10.42 35.31 -12.19
CA ASP A 489 9.73 34.06 -12.47
C ASP A 489 9.05 33.51 -11.20
N ALA A 490 8.04 34.25 -10.74
CA ALA A 490 7.27 33.85 -9.56
C ALA A 490 6.52 32.54 -9.82
N TRP A 491 6.75 31.53 -8.98
CA TRP A 491 6.04 30.27 -9.00
C TRP A 491 5.30 30.00 -7.69
N ALA A 492 4.34 29.11 -7.71
CA ALA A 492 3.62 28.66 -6.53
C ALA A 492 3.16 27.22 -6.68
N LEU A 493 2.73 26.61 -5.57
CA LEU A 493 1.88 25.43 -5.62
C LEU A 493 0.42 25.87 -5.52
N GLN A 494 -0.43 25.42 -6.43
CA GLN A 494 -1.86 25.77 -6.42
C GLN A 494 -2.72 24.52 -6.46
N LEU A 495 -3.66 24.42 -5.54
CA LEU A 495 -4.67 23.38 -5.56
C LEU A 495 -5.71 23.68 -6.61
N HIS A 496 -5.85 22.75 -7.54
CA HIS A 496 -6.97 22.65 -8.48
C HIS A 496 -7.94 21.58 -8.01
N SER A 497 -9.24 21.79 -8.13
CA SER A 497 -10.30 20.82 -7.84
C SER A 497 -11.48 21.03 -8.78
N ALA A 498 -12.31 19.99 -8.93
CA ALA A 498 -13.57 20.13 -9.64
C ALA A 498 -14.47 21.15 -8.92
N PRO A 499 -15.38 21.83 -9.66
CA PRO A 499 -16.39 22.69 -9.05
C PRO A 499 -17.19 21.92 -7.97
N ASP A 500 -17.49 22.58 -6.87
CA ASP A 500 -18.23 22.03 -5.73
C ASP A 500 -17.55 20.84 -5.02
N ALA A 501 -16.24 20.63 -5.23
CA ALA A 501 -15.49 19.62 -4.49
C ALA A 501 -15.57 19.89 -2.97
N PRO A 502 -15.79 18.86 -2.13
CA PRO A 502 -15.95 19.01 -0.69
C PRO A 502 -14.59 19.20 0.01
N LEU A 503 -13.96 20.37 -0.18
CA LEU A 503 -12.69 20.70 0.42
C LEU A 503 -12.85 20.85 1.94
N PRO A 504 -11.92 20.32 2.76
CA PRO A 504 -12.05 20.30 4.21
C PRO A 504 -11.64 21.62 4.89
N PHE A 505 -11.13 22.61 4.16
CA PHE A 505 -10.50 23.80 4.69
C PHE A 505 -11.51 24.76 5.34
N THR A 506 -11.28 25.12 6.59
CA THR A 506 -12.13 26.03 7.37
C THR A 506 -11.52 27.42 7.50
N THR A 507 -10.19 27.50 7.71
CA THR A 507 -9.45 28.76 7.82
C THR A 507 -8.15 28.64 7.05
N ILE A 508 -7.86 29.64 6.22
CA ILE A 508 -6.61 29.73 5.47
C ILE A 508 -5.86 30.94 5.99
N GLY A 509 -4.83 30.71 6.81
CA GLY A 509 -3.90 31.72 7.30
C GLY A 509 -2.56 31.64 6.57
N ASP A 510 -1.67 32.59 6.81
CA ASP A 510 -0.38 32.68 6.09
C ASP A 510 0.52 31.47 6.37
N ASN A 511 0.56 30.97 7.59
CA ASN A 511 1.49 29.91 8.03
C ASN A 511 0.82 28.54 8.22
N SER A 512 -0.52 28.49 8.26
CA SER A 512 -1.27 27.25 8.44
C SER A 512 -2.65 27.31 7.81
N VAL A 513 -3.15 26.14 7.45
CA VAL A 513 -4.53 25.91 7.01
C VAL A 513 -5.19 25.00 8.03
N GLU A 514 -6.33 25.44 8.57
CA GLU A 514 -7.17 24.60 9.43
C GLU A 514 -8.19 23.86 8.59
N ALA A 515 -8.40 22.59 8.92
CA ALA A 515 -9.29 21.69 8.20
C ALA A 515 -10.14 20.85 9.16
N VAL A 516 -11.32 20.49 8.71
CA VAL A 516 -12.22 19.55 9.40
C VAL A 516 -12.66 18.47 8.43
N PHE A 517 -12.37 17.23 8.76
CA PHE A 517 -12.80 16.09 7.96
C PHE A 517 -13.48 15.05 8.86
N ARG A 518 -14.72 14.69 8.54
CA ARG A 518 -15.55 13.74 9.32
C ARG A 518 -15.59 14.07 10.82
N GLY A 519 -15.68 15.37 11.14
CA GLY A 519 -15.74 15.85 12.54
C GLY A 519 -14.40 15.90 13.27
N TYR A 520 -13.29 15.55 12.62
CA TYR A 520 -11.94 15.64 13.17
C TYR A 520 -11.24 16.89 12.64
N SER A 521 -10.72 17.72 13.56
CA SER A 521 -9.98 18.95 13.24
C SER A 521 -8.49 18.65 13.14
N TYR A 522 -7.85 19.17 12.10
CA TYR A 522 -6.40 19.08 11.89
C TYR A 522 -5.90 20.32 11.18
N SER A 523 -4.59 20.54 11.19
CA SER A 523 -3.96 21.67 10.53
C SER A 523 -2.85 21.22 9.58
N ILE A 524 -2.55 22.04 8.58
CA ILE A 524 -1.44 21.87 7.65
C ILE A 524 -0.53 23.08 7.81
N GLY A 525 0.70 22.88 8.27
CA GLY A 525 1.69 23.95 8.48
C GLY A 525 2.52 24.24 7.23
N CYS A 526 2.95 25.49 7.07
CA CYS A 526 3.95 25.90 6.08
C CYS A 526 5.07 26.69 6.77
N PRO A 527 6.05 26.01 7.41
CA PRO A 527 7.13 26.70 8.14
C PRO A 527 8.07 27.48 7.22
N LYS A 528 8.02 27.23 5.91
CA LYS A 528 8.72 28.03 4.91
C LYS A 528 7.86 28.17 3.66
N GLY A 529 7.59 29.40 3.26
CA GLY A 529 6.57 29.81 2.31
C GLY A 529 5.35 30.39 3.02
N CYS A 530 4.28 30.64 2.29
CA CYS A 530 3.02 31.11 2.87
C CYS A 530 1.82 30.59 2.08
N PHE A 531 0.75 30.29 2.80
CA PHE A 531 -0.54 30.02 2.18
C PHE A 531 -1.23 31.33 1.78
N LYS A 532 -1.95 31.27 0.69
CA LYS A 532 -2.88 32.31 0.26
C LYS A 532 -4.20 31.67 -0.11
N GLU A 533 -5.29 32.29 0.29
CA GLU A 533 -6.61 31.94 -0.19
C GLU A 533 -6.77 32.42 -1.63
N VAL A 534 -7.24 31.55 -2.50
CA VAL A 534 -7.59 31.87 -3.88
C VAL A 534 -8.95 31.29 -4.21
N ASN A 535 -9.61 31.86 -5.20
CA ASN A 535 -10.84 31.30 -5.75
C ASN A 535 -10.54 30.68 -7.12
N GLU A 536 -10.83 29.40 -7.28
CA GLU A 536 -10.62 28.67 -8.51
C GLU A 536 -11.85 27.79 -8.80
N ASN A 537 -12.39 27.90 -10.00
CA ASN A 537 -13.60 27.17 -10.41
C ASN A 537 -14.79 27.32 -9.45
N GLY A 538 -14.90 28.46 -8.77
CA GLY A 538 -15.93 28.70 -7.76
C GLY A 538 -15.61 28.14 -6.37
N ASN A 539 -14.50 27.41 -6.21
CA ASN A 539 -14.04 26.89 -4.93
C ASN A 539 -13.07 27.87 -4.23
N ARG A 540 -13.28 28.05 -2.95
CA ARG A 540 -12.30 28.64 -2.06
C ARG A 540 -11.19 27.63 -1.81
N THR A 541 -9.98 27.87 -2.32
CA THR A 541 -8.87 26.92 -2.30
C THR A 541 -7.55 27.59 -1.89
N ILE A 542 -6.47 26.82 -1.91
CA ILE A 542 -5.16 27.24 -1.42
C ILE A 542 -4.15 27.40 -2.57
N ARG A 543 -3.33 28.46 -2.45
CA ARG A 543 -2.07 28.64 -3.15
C ARG A 543 -0.96 28.71 -2.10
N ILE A 544 0.18 28.07 -2.35
CA ILE A 544 1.34 28.11 -1.46
C ILE A 544 2.46 28.82 -2.20
N CYS A 545 2.83 30.00 -1.72
CA CYS A 545 3.89 30.81 -2.31
C CYS A 545 5.24 30.50 -1.65
N PRO A 546 6.34 30.41 -2.42
CA PRO A 546 7.66 30.13 -1.87
C PRO A 546 8.23 31.32 -1.07
N ASP A 547 9.03 31.03 -0.05
CA ASP A 547 9.96 31.96 0.57
C ASP A 547 11.37 31.67 0.02
N ARG A 548 11.94 32.62 -0.71
CA ARG A 548 13.27 32.52 -1.35
C ARG A 548 13.40 31.22 -2.16
N GLY A 549 12.44 30.98 -3.06
CA GLY A 549 12.44 29.82 -3.95
C GLY A 549 12.20 28.47 -3.28
N LYS A 550 11.68 28.43 -2.04
CA LYS A 550 11.42 27.19 -1.31
C LYS A 550 10.08 27.21 -0.56
N ILE A 551 9.38 26.07 -0.64
CA ILE A 551 8.19 25.75 0.16
C ILE A 551 8.51 24.55 1.03
N VAL A 552 8.05 24.56 2.29
CA VAL A 552 8.06 23.39 3.18
C VAL A 552 6.65 23.22 3.74
N ILE A 553 6.05 22.06 3.45
CA ILE A 553 4.76 21.64 3.99
C ILE A 553 5.04 20.70 5.16
N ASP A 554 4.56 21.06 6.34
CA ASP A 554 4.69 20.24 7.55
C ASP A 554 3.62 19.14 7.56
N CYS A 555 4.07 17.89 7.66
CA CYS A 555 3.23 16.69 7.74
C CYS A 555 3.36 15.97 9.09
N ALA A 556 4.15 16.47 10.05
CA ALA A 556 4.30 15.88 11.38
C ALA A 556 2.99 15.91 12.18
N ARG A 557 2.80 14.90 13.07
CA ARG A 557 1.63 14.77 13.94
C ARG A 557 2.02 14.37 15.37
#